data_eec6fad814fd427d6c06d625f94fb8d8
#
_entry.id   eec6fad814fd427d6c06d625f94fb8d8
#
_cell.length_a   1.000
_cell.length_b   1.000
_cell.length_c   1.000
_cell.angle_alpha   90.00
_cell.angle_beta   90.00
_cell.angle_gamma   90.00
#
_symmetry.space_group_name_H-M   'P 1'
#
loop_
_entity.id
_entity.type
_entity.pdbx_description
1 polymer ?
#
loop_
_entity_poly.entity_id
_entity_poly.type
_entity_poly.pdbx_seq_one_letter_code
_entity_poly.pdbx_strand_id
1 'polypeptide(L)'
;EILEASGKIYTVLKIDEVSNLGAARIRIRSLMAALKDQEAERLAEATAAGEAYEQGDAAPVAPSTDAPAFASRKYTFEAQRESTSTAWPKVPFTEQMREEGYTILCPQMAPIHFDLVKEVFRGAGYNLELLPSTDHDAVEAGLRYVNNDICYPSILVTGQIMEAIESGRYDLSKTAVVISQTGGGCRATNYIALIRKALRESGHPEIPVISLSAVALGEDNPGFKITPALLKQAVYAVLFGDVMMQMLYRCRPYEATPGAANALYEEYMARARK
;
A
#
# COMPACT_ATOMS: atom_id res chain seq x y z
N GLU A 1 -2.72 9.33 -20.61
CA GLU A 1 -3.85 8.89 -21.48
C GLU A 1 -3.53 9.01 -22.99
N ILE A 2 -3.03 10.18 -23.49
CA ILE A 2 -2.69 10.33 -24.94
C ILE A 2 -1.48 9.49 -25.31
N LEU A 3 -0.44 9.45 -24.45
CA LEU A 3 0.76 8.66 -24.70
C LEU A 3 0.50 7.16 -24.45
N GLU A 4 -0.34 6.81 -23.50
CA GLU A 4 -0.80 5.43 -23.26
C GLU A 4 -1.56 4.89 -24.48
N ALA A 5 -2.47 5.68 -25.04
CA ALA A 5 -3.19 5.32 -26.27
C ALA A 5 -2.27 5.10 -27.48
N SER A 6 -1.06 5.66 -27.47
CA SER A 6 -0.05 5.47 -28.51
C SER A 6 0.92 4.31 -28.23
N GLY A 7 0.74 3.56 -27.14
CA GLY A 7 1.61 2.46 -26.73
C GLY A 7 3.00 2.92 -26.26
N LYS A 8 3.19 4.21 -25.95
CA LYS A 8 4.46 4.77 -25.48
C LYS A 8 4.51 4.83 -23.96
N ILE A 9 5.59 4.35 -23.38
CA ILE A 9 5.87 4.48 -21.94
C ILE A 9 6.52 5.85 -21.70
N TYR A 10 6.01 6.58 -20.69
CA TYR A 10 6.53 7.87 -20.30
C TYR A 10 6.56 8.05 -18.79
N THR A 11 7.39 8.96 -18.31
CA THR A 11 7.40 9.38 -16.91
C THR A 11 7.52 10.90 -16.81
N VAL A 12 6.89 11.48 -15.79
CA VAL A 12 6.97 12.92 -15.51
C VAL A 12 8.04 13.16 -14.46
N LEU A 13 9.08 13.90 -14.82
CA LEU A 13 10.09 14.35 -13.89
C LEU A 13 9.72 15.75 -13.38
N LYS A 14 9.48 15.89 -12.09
CA LYS A 14 9.38 17.17 -11.41
C LYS A 14 10.75 17.50 -10.84
N ILE A 15 11.38 18.52 -11.37
CA ILE A 15 12.66 19.05 -10.90
C ILE A 15 12.38 20.47 -10.43
N ASP A 16 12.53 20.72 -9.12
CA ASP A 16 12.41 22.03 -8.51
C ASP A 16 13.75 22.47 -7.91
N GLU A 17 13.84 23.72 -7.47
CA GLU A 17 15.08 24.33 -6.97
C GLU A 17 15.63 23.68 -5.68
N VAL A 18 14.80 22.89 -4.98
CA VAL A 18 15.16 22.16 -3.75
C VAL A 18 15.30 20.66 -4.05
N SER A 19 15.45 20.28 -5.31
CA SER A 19 15.26 18.92 -5.79
C SER A 19 16.20 17.92 -5.15
N ASN A 20 15.61 16.99 -4.43
CA ASN A 20 16.23 15.73 -4.10
C ASN A 20 16.27 14.87 -5.36
N LEU A 21 17.45 14.80 -6.00
CA LEU A 21 17.69 13.96 -7.19
C LEU A 21 17.34 12.46 -6.99
N GLY A 22 17.12 12.04 -5.74
CA GLY A 22 16.67 10.69 -5.42
C GLY A 22 15.34 10.32 -6.08
N ALA A 23 14.35 11.21 -6.02
CA ALA A 23 13.05 10.97 -6.63
C ALA A 23 13.13 10.87 -8.16
N ALA A 24 13.94 11.74 -8.80
CA ALA A 24 14.17 11.68 -10.24
C ALA A 24 14.87 10.39 -10.66
N ARG A 25 15.87 9.94 -9.89
CA ARG A 25 16.58 8.66 -10.14
C ARG A 25 15.66 7.46 -10.04
N ILE A 26 14.75 7.43 -9.06
CA ILE A 26 13.77 6.34 -8.91
C ILE A 26 12.85 6.30 -10.12
N ARG A 27 12.32 7.44 -10.56
CA ARG A 27 11.45 7.51 -11.75
C ARG A 27 12.14 7.07 -13.03
N ILE A 28 13.41 7.47 -13.22
CA ILE A 28 14.21 7.01 -14.36
C ILE A 28 14.42 5.50 -14.31
N ARG A 29 14.74 4.95 -13.14
CA ARG A 29 14.90 3.49 -12.99
C ARG A 29 13.61 2.72 -13.29
N SER A 30 12.46 3.20 -12.77
CA SER A 30 11.15 2.60 -13.06
C SER A 30 10.82 2.66 -14.55
N LEU A 31 11.11 3.79 -15.21
CA LEU A 31 10.92 3.91 -16.66
C LEU A 31 11.82 2.93 -17.44
N MET A 32 13.09 2.83 -17.05
CA MET A 32 14.02 1.89 -17.69
C MET A 32 13.62 0.43 -17.47
N ALA A 33 13.08 0.08 -16.30
CA ALA A 33 12.56 -1.25 -16.03
C ALA A 33 11.35 -1.54 -16.94
N ALA A 34 10.36 -0.63 -16.98
CA ALA A 34 9.20 -0.79 -17.82
C ALA A 34 9.53 -0.88 -19.34
N LEU A 35 10.55 -0.14 -19.79
CA LEU A 35 11.02 -0.26 -21.18
C LEU A 35 11.67 -1.61 -21.47
N LYS A 36 12.44 -2.16 -20.54
CA LYS A 36 13.01 -3.51 -20.66
C LYS A 36 11.94 -4.60 -20.70
N ASP A 37 10.93 -4.48 -19.86
CA ASP A 37 9.82 -5.43 -19.83
C ASP A 37 9.04 -5.40 -21.14
N GLN A 38 8.75 -4.20 -21.66
CA GLN A 38 8.09 -4.04 -22.96
C GLN A 38 8.94 -4.60 -24.12
N GLU A 39 10.24 -4.40 -24.07
CA GLU A 39 11.15 -4.95 -25.09
C GLU A 39 11.22 -6.49 -25.02
N ALA A 40 11.23 -7.06 -23.79
CA ALA A 40 11.19 -8.49 -23.58
C ALA A 40 9.87 -9.12 -24.08
N GLU A 41 8.74 -8.45 -23.84
CA GLU A 41 7.43 -8.87 -24.35
C GLU A 41 7.40 -8.84 -25.89
N ARG A 42 7.86 -7.75 -26.51
CA ARG A 42 7.96 -7.65 -27.98
C ARG A 42 8.85 -8.71 -28.58
N LEU A 43 9.98 -9.01 -27.93
CA LEU A 43 10.90 -10.04 -28.37
C LEU A 43 10.25 -11.43 -28.27
N ALA A 44 9.52 -11.69 -27.19
CA ALA A 44 8.77 -12.94 -27.01
C ALA A 44 7.67 -13.12 -28.07
N GLU A 45 6.92 -12.05 -28.37
CA GLU A 45 5.90 -12.02 -29.41
C GLU A 45 6.50 -12.23 -30.80
N ALA A 46 7.59 -11.54 -31.13
CA ALA A 46 8.29 -11.70 -32.40
C ALA A 46 8.86 -13.12 -32.58
N THR A 47 9.40 -13.69 -31.50
CA THR A 47 9.92 -15.10 -31.52
C THR A 47 8.76 -16.08 -31.71
N ALA A 48 7.60 -15.83 -31.10
CA ALA A 48 6.40 -16.65 -31.27
C ALA A 48 5.79 -16.53 -32.68
N ALA A 49 5.96 -15.37 -33.33
CA ALA A 49 5.49 -15.11 -34.69
C ALA A 49 6.50 -15.62 -35.77
N GLY A 50 7.68 -16.05 -35.38
CA GLY A 50 8.71 -16.53 -36.33
C GLY A 50 9.42 -15.43 -37.15
N GLU A 51 9.28 -14.14 -36.69
CA GLU A 51 9.90 -12.99 -37.33
C GLU A 51 11.31 -12.73 -36.77
N ALA A 52 12.26 -12.41 -37.64
CA ALA A 52 13.60 -12.00 -37.20
C ALA A 52 13.55 -10.56 -36.69
N TYR A 53 13.89 -10.37 -35.40
CA TYR A 53 13.98 -9.04 -34.80
C TYR A 53 15.26 -8.32 -35.25
N GLU A 54 15.14 -7.30 -36.11
CA GLU A 54 16.26 -6.40 -36.40
C GLU A 54 16.34 -5.34 -35.26
N GLN A 55 17.44 -5.34 -34.51
CA GLN A 55 17.82 -4.27 -33.63
C GLN A 55 18.09 -3.00 -34.45
N GLY A 56 17.08 -2.15 -34.55
CA GLY A 56 17.25 -0.84 -35.18
C GLY A 56 17.96 0.11 -34.21
N ASP A 57 19.12 0.63 -34.59
CA ASP A 57 19.75 1.80 -34.00
C ASP A 57 18.72 2.96 -34.01
N ALA A 58 18.15 3.29 -32.87
CA ALA A 58 17.21 4.40 -32.74
C ALA A 58 17.99 5.72 -32.92
N ALA A 59 18.05 6.22 -34.12
CA ALA A 59 18.45 7.61 -34.38
C ALA A 59 17.46 8.56 -33.69
N PRO A 60 17.92 9.69 -33.11
CA PRO A 60 17.04 10.65 -32.47
C PRO A 60 16.03 11.18 -33.48
N VAL A 61 14.74 10.86 -33.25
CA VAL A 61 13.64 11.36 -34.07
C VAL A 61 13.52 12.86 -33.86
N ALA A 62 13.80 13.64 -34.89
CA ALA A 62 13.53 15.08 -34.90
C ALA A 62 12.03 15.34 -34.68
N PRO A 63 11.64 16.37 -33.92
CA PRO A 63 10.24 16.66 -33.69
C PRO A 63 9.51 16.93 -35.01
N SER A 64 8.49 16.17 -35.31
CA SER A 64 7.65 16.41 -36.50
C SER A 64 6.86 17.71 -36.31
N THR A 65 6.92 18.60 -37.31
CA THR A 65 6.18 19.85 -37.33
C THR A 65 4.69 19.72 -37.59
N ASP A 66 4.19 18.49 -37.78
CA ASP A 66 2.79 18.18 -38.10
C ASP A 66 2.00 17.63 -36.91
N ALA A 67 2.32 18.06 -35.69
CA ALA A 67 1.49 17.74 -34.55
C ALA A 67 0.14 18.47 -34.68
N PRO A 68 -1.02 17.75 -34.64
CA PRO A 68 -2.32 18.40 -34.71
C PRO A 68 -2.45 19.40 -33.56
N ALA A 69 -2.96 20.61 -33.89
CA ALA A 69 -3.17 21.67 -32.93
C ALA A 69 -3.91 21.14 -31.69
N PHE A 70 -3.33 21.33 -30.53
CA PHE A 70 -3.85 20.90 -29.24
C PHE A 70 -5.16 21.65 -28.98
N ALA A 71 -6.28 21.07 -29.39
CA ALA A 71 -7.59 21.56 -29.00
C ALA A 71 -7.69 21.37 -27.49
N SER A 72 -7.60 22.46 -26.73
CA SER A 72 -7.82 22.44 -25.29
C SER A 72 -9.23 21.91 -25.01
N ARG A 73 -9.34 20.61 -24.72
CA ARG A 73 -10.57 20.08 -24.15
C ARG A 73 -10.78 20.82 -22.84
N LYS A 74 -11.78 21.67 -22.79
CA LYS A 74 -12.28 22.22 -21.53
C LYS A 74 -12.77 21.02 -20.73
N TYR A 75 -11.94 20.55 -19.79
CA TYR A 75 -12.37 19.61 -18.77
C TYR A 75 -13.38 20.35 -17.89
N THR A 76 -14.66 20.11 -18.11
CA THR A 76 -15.69 20.58 -17.18
C THR A 76 -15.62 19.71 -15.93
N PHE A 77 -15.71 20.33 -14.75
CA PHE A 77 -15.67 19.67 -13.44
C PHE A 77 -16.75 18.56 -13.30
N GLU A 78 -17.79 18.60 -14.11
CA GLU A 78 -18.85 17.60 -14.23
C GLU A 78 -18.37 16.28 -14.86
N ALA A 79 -17.53 16.33 -15.90
CA ALA A 79 -16.99 15.12 -16.51
C ALA A 79 -16.04 14.36 -15.56
N GLN A 80 -15.35 15.07 -14.67
CA GLN A 80 -14.57 14.43 -13.60
C GLN A 80 -15.45 13.79 -12.53
N ARG A 81 -16.60 14.37 -12.23
CA ARG A 81 -17.56 13.81 -11.27
C ARG A 81 -18.19 12.51 -11.80
N GLU A 82 -18.51 12.41 -13.06
CA GLU A 82 -19.02 11.17 -13.68
C GLU A 82 -17.95 10.08 -13.75
N SER A 83 -16.70 10.40 -14.03
CA SER A 83 -15.61 9.42 -14.07
C SER A 83 -15.18 8.92 -12.69
N THR A 84 -15.39 9.72 -11.62
CA THR A 84 -15.11 9.34 -10.24
C THR A 84 -16.31 8.70 -9.53
N SER A 85 -17.52 8.80 -10.11
CA SER A 85 -18.74 8.25 -9.50
C SER A 85 -19.05 6.80 -9.88
N THR A 86 -18.18 6.10 -10.59
CA THR A 86 -18.19 4.64 -10.54
C THR A 86 -17.83 4.24 -9.11
N ALA A 87 -18.82 4.35 -8.23
CA ALA A 87 -18.75 3.81 -6.89
C ALA A 87 -18.51 2.30 -7.06
N TRP A 88 -17.23 1.93 -6.97
CA TRP A 88 -16.85 0.52 -7.00
C TRP A 88 -17.59 -0.17 -5.87
N PRO A 89 -18.25 -1.31 -6.14
CA PRO A 89 -18.97 -2.01 -5.10
C PRO A 89 -18.02 -2.28 -3.93
N LYS A 90 -18.32 -1.70 -2.78
CA LYS A 90 -17.61 -1.95 -1.55
C LYS A 90 -18.07 -3.30 -1.01
N VAL A 91 -17.15 -4.19 -0.76
CA VAL A 91 -17.45 -5.45 -0.06
C VAL A 91 -17.39 -5.19 1.43
N PRO A 92 -18.51 -5.27 2.17
CA PRO A 92 -18.53 -5.04 3.60
C PRO A 92 -17.96 -6.26 4.35
N PHE A 93 -17.27 -6.00 5.46
CA PHE A 93 -16.92 -7.07 6.40
C PHE A 93 -18.12 -7.36 7.30
N THR A 94 -18.74 -8.54 7.15
CA THR A 94 -20.00 -8.91 7.80
C THR A 94 -19.78 -9.59 9.15
N GLU A 95 -20.84 -9.67 9.97
CA GLU A 95 -20.79 -10.43 11.23
C GLU A 95 -20.51 -11.92 11.00
N GLN A 96 -21.06 -12.50 9.94
CA GLN A 96 -20.77 -13.88 9.54
C GLN A 96 -19.28 -14.10 9.26
N MET A 97 -18.62 -13.20 8.53
CA MET A 97 -17.17 -13.28 8.26
C MET A 97 -16.35 -13.25 9.56
N ARG A 98 -16.79 -12.46 10.55
CA ARG A 98 -16.18 -12.43 11.87
C ARG A 98 -16.35 -13.78 12.60
N GLU A 99 -17.56 -14.34 12.62
CA GLU A 99 -17.87 -15.62 13.27
C GLU A 99 -17.14 -16.79 12.59
N GLU A 100 -16.95 -16.74 11.28
CA GLU A 100 -16.16 -17.71 10.52
C GLU A 100 -14.64 -17.55 10.72
N GLY A 101 -14.20 -16.56 11.48
CA GLY A 101 -12.80 -16.36 11.84
C GLY A 101 -11.92 -15.87 10.70
N TYR A 102 -12.44 -15.01 9.83
CA TYR A 102 -11.65 -14.40 8.75
C TYR A 102 -10.35 -13.81 9.26
N THR A 103 -9.26 -14.05 8.55
CA THR A 103 -7.97 -13.44 8.83
C THR A 103 -7.96 -12.00 8.34
N ILE A 104 -7.74 -11.05 9.25
CA ILE A 104 -7.70 -9.63 8.94
C ILE A 104 -6.23 -9.20 8.81
N LEU A 105 -5.78 -8.98 7.58
CA LEU A 105 -4.43 -8.52 7.28
C LEU A 105 -4.28 -7.03 7.61
N CYS A 106 -3.30 -6.71 8.43
CA CYS A 106 -3.00 -5.35 8.86
C CYS A 106 -1.55 -5.00 8.49
N PRO A 107 -1.31 -3.98 7.67
CA PRO A 107 0.05 -3.57 7.37
C PRO A 107 0.76 -3.03 8.61
N GLN A 108 2.03 -3.36 8.75
CA GLN A 108 2.85 -2.91 9.86
C GLN A 108 3.30 -1.45 9.66
N MET A 109 2.81 -0.55 10.48
CA MET A 109 3.14 0.88 10.40
C MET A 109 3.91 1.40 11.62
N ALA A 110 3.82 0.71 12.77
CA ALA A 110 4.51 1.07 14.00
C ALA A 110 4.80 -0.21 14.82
N PRO A 111 5.96 -0.87 14.63
CA PRO A 111 6.24 -2.20 15.15
C PRO A 111 5.91 -2.39 16.62
N ILE A 112 6.38 -1.48 17.49
CA ILE A 112 6.17 -1.58 18.94
C ILE A 112 4.68 -1.50 19.32
N HIS A 113 3.95 -0.56 18.71
CA HIS A 113 2.56 -0.29 19.06
C HIS A 113 1.61 -1.32 18.45
N PHE A 114 1.84 -1.67 17.18
CA PHE A 114 0.97 -2.59 16.45
C PHE A 114 1.03 -4.01 17.03
N ASP A 115 2.18 -4.44 17.55
CA ASP A 115 2.30 -5.72 18.26
C ASP A 115 1.36 -5.81 19.46
N LEU A 116 1.22 -4.72 20.21
CA LEU A 116 0.32 -4.67 21.36
C LEU A 116 -1.14 -4.52 20.93
N VAL A 117 -1.41 -3.67 19.95
CA VAL A 117 -2.75 -3.45 19.40
C VAL A 117 -3.30 -4.73 18.78
N LYS A 118 -2.47 -5.52 18.11
CA LYS A 118 -2.83 -6.84 17.59
C LYS A 118 -3.45 -7.73 18.69
N GLU A 119 -2.80 -7.81 19.84
CA GLU A 119 -3.29 -8.66 20.94
C GLU A 119 -4.60 -8.14 21.54
N VAL A 120 -4.77 -6.81 21.61
CA VAL A 120 -6.04 -6.20 22.03
C VAL A 120 -7.19 -6.58 21.09
N PHE A 121 -6.98 -6.55 19.77
CA PHE A 121 -7.99 -6.97 18.80
C PHE A 121 -8.25 -8.47 18.86
N ARG A 122 -7.22 -9.28 19.06
CA ARG A 122 -7.36 -10.74 19.26
C ARG A 122 -8.17 -11.05 20.49
N GLY A 123 -7.94 -10.36 21.61
CA GLY A 123 -8.75 -10.46 22.83
C GLY A 123 -10.21 -10.08 22.64
N ALA A 124 -10.52 -9.24 21.65
CA ALA A 124 -11.87 -8.87 21.26
C ALA A 124 -12.51 -9.85 20.23
N GLY A 125 -11.82 -10.94 19.88
CA GLY A 125 -12.32 -11.99 18.99
C GLY A 125 -12.10 -11.69 17.49
N TYR A 126 -11.13 -10.82 17.14
CA TYR A 126 -10.70 -10.62 15.77
C TYR A 126 -9.41 -11.38 15.49
N ASN A 127 -9.35 -12.10 14.38
CA ASN A 127 -8.13 -12.75 13.94
C ASN A 127 -7.27 -11.77 13.14
N LEU A 128 -6.61 -10.83 13.85
CA LEU A 128 -5.76 -9.81 13.26
C LEU A 128 -4.35 -10.35 13.04
N GLU A 129 -3.85 -10.22 11.81
CA GLU A 129 -2.51 -10.62 11.41
C GLU A 129 -1.71 -9.40 10.95
N LEU A 130 -0.57 -9.12 11.60
CA LEU A 130 0.33 -8.05 11.18
C LEU A 130 1.25 -8.55 10.08
N LEU A 131 1.35 -7.77 9.01
CA LEU A 131 2.22 -8.07 7.88
C LEU A 131 3.64 -7.58 8.18
N PRO A 132 4.62 -8.48 8.32
CA PRO A 132 5.95 -8.11 8.78
C PRO A 132 6.84 -7.52 7.69
N SER A 133 6.48 -7.70 6.42
CA SER A 133 7.33 -7.36 5.28
C SER A 133 7.51 -5.85 5.17
N THR A 134 8.75 -5.40 5.34
CA THR A 134 9.18 -4.01 5.11
C THR A 134 10.38 -3.95 4.17
N ASP A 135 10.61 -5.04 3.47
CA ASP A 135 11.74 -5.28 2.58
C ASP A 135 11.46 -4.81 1.14
N HIS A 136 12.37 -5.18 0.27
CA HIS A 136 12.32 -4.84 -1.14
C HIS A 136 11.09 -5.43 -1.84
N ASP A 137 10.66 -6.64 -1.47
CA ASP A 137 9.56 -7.36 -2.11
C ASP A 137 8.23 -6.63 -1.90
N ALA A 138 7.99 -6.10 -0.68
CA ALA A 138 6.82 -5.26 -0.42
C ALA A 138 6.85 -3.96 -1.25
N VAL A 139 8.02 -3.36 -1.43
CA VAL A 139 8.15 -2.14 -2.26
C VAL A 139 7.86 -2.46 -3.72
N GLU A 140 8.41 -3.54 -4.26
CA GLU A 140 8.17 -3.96 -5.63
C GLU A 140 6.70 -4.32 -5.88
N ALA A 141 6.09 -5.08 -4.97
CA ALA A 141 4.66 -5.37 -5.02
C ALA A 141 3.82 -4.08 -5.01
N GLY A 142 4.17 -3.11 -4.16
CA GLY A 142 3.48 -1.83 -4.10
C GLY A 142 3.60 -1.00 -5.38
N LEU A 143 4.77 -0.98 -5.99
CA LEU A 143 5.02 -0.22 -7.22
C LEU A 143 4.27 -0.76 -8.45
N ARG A 144 3.84 -2.02 -8.43
CA ARG A 144 2.99 -2.59 -9.50
C ARG A 144 1.59 -1.98 -9.52
N TYR A 145 1.05 -1.58 -8.36
CA TYR A 145 -0.34 -1.15 -8.20
C TYR A 145 -0.50 0.33 -7.87
N VAL A 146 0.54 0.96 -7.32
CA VAL A 146 0.52 2.34 -6.83
C VAL A 146 1.53 3.17 -7.60
N ASN A 147 1.06 4.30 -8.12
CA ASN A 147 1.94 5.24 -8.81
C ASN A 147 3.04 5.74 -7.85
N ASN A 148 4.30 5.74 -8.31
CA ASN A 148 5.47 6.20 -7.57
C ASN A 148 5.43 7.70 -7.20
N ASP A 149 4.52 8.49 -7.78
CA ASP A 149 4.25 9.89 -7.41
C ASP A 149 3.49 10.05 -6.09
N ILE A 150 2.93 8.95 -5.58
CA ILE A 150 2.28 8.91 -4.27
C ILE A 150 3.36 8.79 -3.20
N CYS A 151 3.02 9.14 -1.95
CA CYS A 151 3.97 9.06 -0.86
C CYS A 151 4.48 7.61 -0.64
N TYR A 152 5.75 7.46 -0.27
CA TYR A 152 6.39 6.16 -0.06
C TYR A 152 5.62 5.25 0.92
N PRO A 153 5.06 5.73 2.06
CA PRO A 153 4.25 4.90 2.93
C PRO A 153 3.04 4.25 2.24
N SER A 154 2.44 4.91 1.24
CA SER A 154 1.34 4.34 0.46
C SER A 154 1.80 3.14 -0.37
N ILE A 155 2.97 3.23 -0.99
CA ILE A 155 3.57 2.15 -1.76
C ILE A 155 3.84 0.97 -0.83
N LEU A 156 4.48 1.24 0.31
CA LEU A 156 4.85 0.20 1.27
C LEU A 156 3.62 -0.51 1.86
N VAL A 157 2.62 0.24 2.32
CA VAL A 157 1.40 -0.31 2.91
C VAL A 157 0.62 -1.16 1.90
N THR A 158 0.43 -0.66 0.67
CA THR A 158 -0.22 -1.43 -0.40
C THR A 158 0.61 -2.65 -0.76
N GLY A 159 1.93 -2.50 -0.83
CA GLY A 159 2.86 -3.57 -1.17
C GLY A 159 2.87 -4.71 -0.15
N GLN A 160 2.87 -4.41 1.14
CA GLN A 160 2.75 -5.44 2.19
C GLN A 160 1.48 -6.29 2.01
N ILE A 161 0.36 -5.63 1.72
CA ILE A 161 -0.92 -6.32 1.51
C ILE A 161 -0.85 -7.18 0.24
N MET A 162 -0.36 -6.62 -0.86
CA MET A 162 -0.30 -7.34 -2.13
C MET A 162 0.69 -8.49 -2.11
N GLU A 163 1.87 -8.32 -1.50
CA GLU A 163 2.84 -9.41 -1.26
C GLU A 163 2.20 -10.54 -0.44
N ALA A 164 1.48 -10.21 0.61
CA ALA A 164 0.79 -11.21 1.43
C ALA A 164 -0.27 -11.99 0.62
N ILE A 165 -1.07 -11.30 -0.19
CA ILE A 165 -2.10 -11.92 -1.03
C ILE A 165 -1.48 -12.81 -2.11
N GLU A 166 -0.44 -12.35 -2.78
CA GLU A 166 0.25 -13.08 -3.84
C GLU A 166 1.12 -14.23 -3.31
N SER A 167 1.48 -14.21 -2.02
CA SER A 167 2.37 -15.22 -1.40
C SER A 167 1.80 -16.63 -1.30
N GLY A 168 0.48 -16.80 -1.45
CA GLY A 168 -0.20 -18.08 -1.23
C GLY A 168 -0.23 -18.55 0.23
N ARG A 169 0.20 -17.72 1.19
CA ARG A 169 0.21 -18.07 2.63
C ARG A 169 -1.16 -18.01 3.28
N TYR A 170 -2.10 -17.28 2.67
CA TYR A 170 -3.42 -17.01 3.23
C TYR A 170 -4.53 -17.63 2.38
N ASP A 171 -5.57 -18.11 3.02
CA ASP A 171 -6.82 -18.51 2.35
C ASP A 171 -7.59 -17.22 1.98
N LEU A 172 -7.49 -16.83 0.72
CA LEU A 172 -8.09 -15.59 0.23
C LEU A 172 -9.62 -15.58 0.33
N SER A 173 -10.27 -16.75 0.36
CA SER A 173 -11.71 -16.87 0.56
C SER A 173 -12.16 -16.47 1.98
N LYS A 174 -11.22 -16.46 2.94
CA LYS A 174 -11.42 -16.10 4.34
C LYS A 174 -10.48 -14.98 4.80
N THR A 175 -10.17 -14.06 3.91
CA THR A 175 -9.26 -12.96 4.19
C THR A 175 -9.98 -11.63 4.06
N ALA A 176 -9.63 -10.70 4.94
CA ALA A 176 -10.00 -9.29 4.89
C ALA A 176 -8.77 -8.41 5.11
N VAL A 177 -8.84 -7.15 4.79
CA VAL A 177 -7.76 -6.17 5.00
C VAL A 177 -8.26 -5.05 5.91
N VAL A 178 -7.42 -4.56 6.81
CA VAL A 178 -7.71 -3.38 7.62
C VAL A 178 -6.67 -2.29 7.41
N ILE A 179 -7.11 -1.05 7.30
CA ILE A 179 -6.24 0.13 7.20
C ILE A 179 -6.82 1.31 8.00
N SER A 180 -5.97 2.07 8.66
CA SER A 180 -6.37 3.32 9.30
C SER A 180 -6.48 4.44 8.27
N GLN A 181 -7.49 5.31 8.44
CA GLN A 181 -7.66 6.53 7.67
C GLN A 181 -7.56 7.75 8.58
N THR A 182 -6.80 8.75 8.15
CA THR A 182 -6.63 9.99 8.94
C THR A 182 -7.81 10.94 8.83
N GLY A 183 -8.57 10.88 7.72
CA GLY A 183 -9.72 11.77 7.47
C GLY A 183 -9.38 13.24 7.22
N GLY A 184 -8.08 13.60 7.15
CA GLY A 184 -7.59 14.96 6.96
C GLY A 184 -6.98 15.22 5.59
N GLY A 185 -6.22 16.30 5.44
CA GLY A 185 -5.52 16.67 4.20
C GLY A 185 -4.33 15.78 3.82
N CYS A 186 -4.04 14.75 4.59
CA CYS A 186 -2.99 13.78 4.29
C CYS A 186 -3.44 12.81 3.19
N ARG A 187 -2.53 12.39 2.32
CA ARG A 187 -2.78 11.38 1.27
C ARG A 187 -3.17 10.02 1.84
N ALA A 188 -2.87 9.75 3.13
CA ALA A 188 -3.29 8.55 3.83
C ALA A 188 -4.82 8.35 3.84
N THR A 189 -5.61 9.40 3.68
CA THR A 189 -7.05 9.32 3.49
C THR A 189 -7.45 8.49 2.25
N ASN A 190 -6.58 8.43 1.24
CA ASN A 190 -6.81 7.71 0.00
C ASN A 190 -6.22 6.30 -0.06
N TYR A 191 -5.53 5.83 0.99
CA TYR A 191 -4.92 4.49 0.98
C TYR A 191 -5.96 3.38 0.74
N ILE A 192 -7.14 3.52 1.31
CA ILE A 192 -8.22 2.54 1.12
C ILE A 192 -8.62 2.41 -0.36
N ALA A 193 -8.66 3.52 -1.09
CA ALA A 193 -9.01 3.51 -2.52
C ALA A 193 -7.91 2.83 -3.34
N LEU A 194 -6.64 3.05 -2.99
CA LEU A 194 -5.50 2.42 -3.64
C LEU A 194 -5.45 0.91 -3.37
N ILE A 195 -5.68 0.48 -2.14
CA ILE A 195 -5.75 -0.93 -1.77
C ILE A 195 -6.90 -1.63 -2.52
N ARG A 196 -8.09 -1.03 -2.54
CA ARG A 196 -9.23 -1.58 -3.31
C ARG A 196 -8.95 -1.66 -4.81
N LYS A 197 -8.24 -0.67 -5.36
CA LYS A 197 -7.77 -0.70 -6.75
C LYS A 197 -6.81 -1.87 -6.97
N ALA A 198 -5.79 -2.01 -6.13
CA ALA A 198 -4.79 -3.07 -6.21
C ALA A 198 -5.43 -4.47 -6.14
N LEU A 199 -6.31 -4.70 -5.17
CA LEU A 199 -7.05 -5.96 -5.02
C LEU A 199 -7.86 -6.32 -6.26
N ARG A 200 -8.49 -5.33 -6.89
CA ARG A 200 -9.25 -5.54 -8.11
C ARG A 200 -8.36 -5.86 -9.31
N GLU A 201 -7.25 -5.12 -9.47
CA GLU A 201 -6.29 -5.34 -10.56
C GLU A 201 -5.58 -6.69 -10.43
N SER A 202 -5.42 -7.21 -9.21
CA SER A 202 -4.90 -8.56 -8.96
C SER A 202 -5.95 -9.68 -9.06
N GLY A 203 -7.21 -9.36 -9.33
CA GLY A 203 -8.28 -10.35 -9.50
C GLY A 203 -9.01 -10.73 -8.21
N HIS A 204 -8.83 -9.99 -7.11
CA HIS A 204 -9.43 -10.25 -5.80
C HIS A 204 -10.37 -9.13 -5.30
N PRO A 205 -11.36 -8.69 -6.12
CA PRO A 205 -12.28 -7.63 -5.74
C PRO A 205 -13.22 -7.99 -4.58
N GLU A 206 -13.32 -9.29 -4.26
CA GLU A 206 -14.18 -9.85 -3.20
C GLU A 206 -13.62 -9.65 -1.80
N ILE A 207 -12.33 -9.35 -1.65
CA ILE A 207 -11.69 -9.17 -0.34
C ILE A 207 -12.17 -7.87 0.32
N PRO A 208 -12.81 -7.95 1.51
CA PRO A 208 -13.25 -6.76 2.22
C PRO A 208 -12.08 -5.89 2.68
N VAL A 209 -12.21 -4.57 2.52
CA VAL A 209 -11.24 -3.60 3.04
C VAL A 209 -11.91 -2.75 4.12
N ILE A 210 -11.51 -2.99 5.36
CA ILE A 210 -12.02 -2.32 6.56
C ILE A 210 -11.27 -1.00 6.74
N SER A 211 -12.00 0.10 6.84
CA SER A 211 -11.44 1.42 7.13
C SER A 211 -11.62 1.77 8.60
N LEU A 212 -10.50 1.98 9.30
CA LEU A 212 -10.50 2.55 10.64
C LEU A 212 -10.42 4.07 10.53
N SER A 213 -11.56 4.74 10.53
CA SER A 213 -11.65 6.20 10.57
C SER A 213 -12.34 6.64 11.85
N ALA A 214 -11.81 7.68 12.49
CA ALA A 214 -12.46 8.29 13.65
C ALA A 214 -13.82 8.92 13.32
N VAL A 215 -14.09 9.20 12.03
CA VAL A 215 -15.30 9.86 11.53
C VAL A 215 -16.32 8.88 10.99
N ALA A 216 -15.89 7.69 10.54
CA ALA A 216 -16.76 6.70 9.87
C ALA A 216 -16.64 5.32 10.55
N LEU A 217 -16.73 5.29 11.87
CA LEU A 217 -16.78 4.04 12.63
C LEU A 217 -18.15 3.36 12.41
N GLY A 218 -18.19 2.34 11.59
CA GLY A 218 -19.21 1.31 11.68
C GLY A 218 -20.26 1.21 10.60
N GLU A 219 -20.47 2.19 9.71
CA GLU A 219 -21.58 2.10 8.75
C GLU A 219 -21.34 1.09 7.59
N ASP A 220 -20.08 0.93 7.17
CA ASP A 220 -19.75 0.08 6.02
C ASP A 220 -19.30 -1.35 6.37
N ASN A 221 -19.05 -1.67 7.66
CA ASN A 221 -18.50 -2.96 8.09
C ASN A 221 -19.18 -3.47 9.38
N PRO A 222 -20.37 -4.05 9.30
CA PRO A 222 -21.15 -4.46 10.48
C PRO A 222 -20.44 -5.51 11.35
N GLY A 223 -19.56 -6.32 10.77
CA GLY A 223 -18.75 -7.32 11.51
C GLY A 223 -17.59 -6.73 12.29
N PHE A 224 -17.18 -5.48 12.01
CA PHE A 224 -16.03 -4.85 12.66
C PHE A 224 -16.48 -3.69 13.57
N LYS A 225 -16.69 -4.01 14.85
CA LYS A 225 -17.21 -3.07 15.83
C LYS A 225 -16.15 -2.68 16.86
N ILE A 226 -15.88 -1.39 16.99
CA ILE A 226 -15.01 -0.87 18.04
C ILE A 226 -15.88 -0.50 19.24
N THR A 227 -15.86 -1.36 20.25
CA THR A 227 -16.55 -1.10 21.53
C THR A 227 -15.76 -0.09 22.38
N PRO A 228 -16.41 0.64 23.30
CA PRO A 228 -15.68 1.53 24.23
C PRO A 228 -14.61 0.80 25.06
N ALA A 229 -14.84 -0.48 25.40
CA ALA A 229 -13.86 -1.30 26.10
C ALA A 229 -12.64 -1.59 25.24
N LEU A 230 -12.85 -1.98 23.98
CA LEU A 230 -11.78 -2.23 23.00
C LEU A 230 -10.97 -0.97 22.75
N LEU A 231 -11.67 0.18 22.56
CA LEU A 231 -10.99 1.47 22.36
C LEU A 231 -10.12 1.85 23.57
N LYS A 232 -10.64 1.69 24.79
CA LYS A 232 -9.88 1.94 26.02
C LYS A 232 -8.62 1.05 26.09
N GLN A 233 -8.74 -0.23 25.80
CA GLN A 233 -7.61 -1.16 25.80
C GLN A 233 -6.59 -0.78 24.72
N ALA A 234 -7.05 -0.42 23.51
CA ALA A 234 -6.16 0.03 22.43
C ALA A 234 -5.38 1.30 22.81
N VAL A 235 -6.04 2.26 23.47
CA VAL A 235 -5.36 3.47 24.00
C VAL A 235 -4.30 3.10 25.02
N TYR A 236 -4.59 2.18 25.95
CA TYR A 236 -3.58 1.72 26.92
C TYR A 236 -2.41 0.99 26.25
N ALA A 237 -2.68 0.17 25.23
CA ALA A 237 -1.63 -0.49 24.45
C ALA A 237 -0.71 0.52 23.76
N VAL A 238 -1.29 1.57 23.16
CA VAL A 238 -0.51 2.65 22.53
C VAL A 238 0.32 3.40 23.56
N LEU A 239 -0.26 3.82 24.69
CA LEU A 239 0.47 4.53 25.75
C LEU A 239 1.59 3.67 26.35
N PHE A 240 1.35 2.38 26.57
CA PHE A 240 2.38 1.46 27.02
C PHE A 240 3.50 1.32 25.97
N GLY A 241 3.13 1.20 24.70
CA GLY A 241 4.09 1.18 23.58
C GLY A 241 4.97 2.43 23.54
N ASP A 242 4.39 3.61 23.75
CA ASP A 242 5.14 4.88 23.85
C ASP A 242 6.15 4.87 24.99
N VAL A 243 5.74 4.41 26.17
CA VAL A 243 6.64 4.29 27.33
C VAL A 243 7.79 3.33 27.02
N MET A 244 7.49 2.15 26.47
CA MET A 244 8.49 1.16 26.10
C MET A 244 9.46 1.68 25.03
N MET A 245 8.96 2.37 24.03
CA MET A 245 9.76 2.99 22.99
C MET A 245 10.70 4.06 23.55
N GLN A 246 10.17 4.94 24.39
CA GLN A 246 10.98 6.00 25.03
C GLN A 246 12.06 5.42 25.93
N MET A 247 11.72 4.43 26.75
CA MET A 247 12.69 3.76 27.62
C MET A 247 13.80 3.09 26.82
N LEU A 248 13.42 2.32 25.79
CA LEU A 248 14.38 1.64 24.93
C LEU A 248 15.34 2.64 24.27
N TYR A 249 14.85 3.70 23.67
CA TYR A 249 15.67 4.66 22.94
C TYR A 249 16.54 5.52 23.85
N ARG A 250 16.10 5.76 25.10
CA ARG A 250 16.92 6.46 26.11
C ARG A 250 18.00 5.59 26.73
N CYS A 251 17.71 4.31 26.97
CA CYS A 251 18.66 3.39 27.62
C CYS A 251 19.71 2.84 26.67
N ARG A 252 19.31 2.52 25.43
CA ARG A 252 20.19 1.87 24.44
C ARG A 252 21.54 2.56 24.22
N PRO A 253 21.65 3.91 24.10
CA PRO A 253 22.94 4.57 23.90
C PRO A 253 23.88 4.51 25.10
N TYR A 254 23.36 4.22 26.29
CA TYR A 254 24.10 4.24 27.57
C TYR A 254 24.19 2.86 28.23
N GLU A 255 23.81 1.80 27.52
CA GLU A 255 23.89 0.45 28.09
C GLU A 255 25.33 0.02 28.35
N ALA A 256 25.58 -0.55 29.54
CA ALA A 256 26.90 -1.04 29.93
C ALA A 256 27.28 -2.35 29.23
N THR A 257 26.27 -3.16 28.89
CA THR A 257 26.44 -4.41 28.15
C THR A 257 25.66 -4.27 26.84
N PRO A 258 26.34 -4.35 25.68
CA PRO A 258 25.65 -4.24 24.38
C PRO A 258 24.49 -5.22 24.24
N GLY A 259 23.31 -4.71 23.90
CA GLY A 259 22.09 -5.50 23.73
C GLY A 259 21.24 -5.69 24.98
N ALA A 260 21.70 -5.28 26.18
CA ALA A 260 20.95 -5.44 27.42
C ALA A 260 19.61 -4.68 27.41
N ALA A 261 19.58 -3.48 26.84
CA ALA A 261 18.36 -2.69 26.71
C ALA A 261 17.33 -3.38 25.79
N ASN A 262 17.78 -3.97 24.70
CA ASN A 262 16.91 -4.74 23.80
C ASN A 262 16.37 -6.00 24.48
N ALA A 263 17.20 -6.75 25.19
CA ALA A 263 16.78 -7.98 25.89
C ALA A 263 15.70 -7.67 26.95
N LEU A 264 15.90 -6.60 27.71
CA LEU A 264 14.91 -6.15 28.70
C LEU A 264 13.62 -5.69 28.05
N TYR A 265 13.71 -4.93 26.95
CA TYR A 265 12.55 -4.52 26.15
C TYR A 265 11.73 -5.73 25.69
N GLU A 266 12.36 -6.74 25.09
CA GLU A 266 11.67 -7.95 24.62
C GLU A 266 11.00 -8.72 25.77
N GLU A 267 11.63 -8.79 26.93
CA GLU A 267 11.03 -9.41 28.11
C GLU A 267 9.73 -8.71 28.54
N TYR A 268 9.74 -7.38 28.62
CA TYR A 268 8.57 -6.61 29.01
C TYR A 268 7.47 -6.67 27.95
N MET A 269 7.83 -6.61 26.65
CA MET A 269 6.87 -6.75 25.56
C MET A 269 6.24 -8.15 25.54
N ALA A 270 7.00 -9.20 25.84
CA ALA A 270 6.46 -10.56 25.95
C ALA A 270 5.46 -10.71 27.10
N ARG A 271 5.67 -9.98 28.22
CA ARG A 271 4.70 -9.93 29.33
C ARG A 271 3.44 -9.15 28.96
N ALA A 272 3.60 -8.05 28.25
CA ALA A 272 2.48 -7.18 27.86
C ALA A 272 1.55 -7.82 26.82
N ARG A 273 2.06 -8.77 26.01
CA ARG A 273 1.28 -9.54 25.02
C ARG A 273 0.43 -10.66 25.62
N LYS A 274 0.57 -10.97 26.91
CA LYS A 274 -0.24 -11.96 27.64
C LYS A 274 -1.50 -11.35 28.24
#